data_d8f9ed1530e360ba7fda07c77aeae981
#
_entry.id   d8f9ed1530e360ba7fda07c77aeae981
#
_cell.length_a   1.000
_cell.length_b   1.000
_cell.length_c   1.000
_cell.angle_alpha   90.00
_cell.angle_beta   90.00
_cell.angle_gamma   90.00
#
_symmetry.space_group_name_H-M   'P 1'
#
loop_
_entity.id
_entity.type
_entity.pdbx_description
1 polymer ?
#
loop_
_entity_poly.entity_id
_entity_poly.type
_entity_poly.pdbx_seq_one_letter_code
_entity_poly.pdbx_strand_id
1 'polypeptide(L)'
;MWFLYNIINKRLIKICSILCTFVFRIFINKMLDINKIRADFPILSQKVNGKPLVYFDNGATSQKPQVVIDAIAKYYQEINANIHRGVHTLSQLATDAYENSRGKIQNHINAKFPYEVIFTSGTTHSINAVANGFASLLKVGDEVLVSALEHHSNIVPWQMLCEKTGATLKVIPMNDEGELIISEFDKLLSDKTKIVTVNHISNALGTLNPIKYMIDKAHEFGAAVLIDGAQAVPHLKPDVQELDCDFYVFSGHKMCGPTGTGILYGKEEWLRKLPPYQGGGEMIATVSFEKTTYADLPHKFEAGTPNIAGGIVLGTAVDYLNEIGFENIAAYEHELLTYGTEKLLEIEGLKIFGTAKEKTSVISFNIEGIHPYDIGTIIDNKGIAVRTGHHCAQPIMDFFKIPGTIRASFAFYNTKEEIDFMVDAIKKAKAMLI
;
A
#
# COMPACT_ATOMS: atom_id res chain seq x y z
N MET A 1 -16.56 20.36 51.71
CA MET A 1 -15.36 20.90 51.08
C MET A 1 -14.56 19.91 50.22
N TRP A 2 -14.30 18.68 50.67
CA TRP A 2 -13.54 17.66 49.93
C TRP A 2 -14.19 17.20 48.60
N PHE A 3 -15.53 17.11 48.54
CA PHE A 3 -16.29 16.72 47.34
C PHE A 3 -16.24 17.76 46.21
N LEU A 4 -16.26 19.06 46.55
CA LEU A 4 -16.12 20.16 45.59
C LEU A 4 -14.71 20.29 45.04
N TYR A 5 -13.70 20.02 45.86
CA TYR A 5 -12.29 20.04 45.46
C TYR A 5 -11.97 18.95 44.39
N ASN A 6 -12.54 17.76 44.53
CA ASN A 6 -12.38 16.66 43.55
C ASN A 6 -13.11 16.91 42.23
N ILE A 7 -14.26 17.58 42.23
CA ILE A 7 -15.01 17.93 41.01
C ILE A 7 -14.27 19.02 40.23
N ILE A 8 -13.74 20.02 40.90
CA ILE A 8 -12.97 21.12 40.28
C ILE A 8 -11.66 20.58 39.69
N ASN A 9 -10.92 19.72 40.40
CA ASN A 9 -9.69 19.12 39.87
C ASN A 9 -9.94 18.21 38.64
N LYS A 10 -10.99 17.38 38.65
CA LYS A 10 -11.32 16.55 37.49
C LYS A 10 -11.74 17.39 36.26
N ARG A 11 -12.42 18.52 36.45
CA ARG A 11 -12.74 19.45 35.36
C ARG A 11 -11.52 20.22 34.85
N LEU A 12 -10.62 20.65 35.75
CA LEU A 12 -9.36 21.32 35.37
C LEU A 12 -8.41 20.38 34.62
N ILE A 13 -8.28 19.12 35.03
CA ILE A 13 -7.46 18.11 34.33
C ILE A 13 -8.04 17.83 32.94
N LYS A 14 -9.38 17.75 32.81
CA LYS A 14 -10.04 17.54 31.50
C LYS A 14 -9.89 18.76 30.57
N ILE A 15 -9.97 19.97 31.11
CA ILE A 15 -9.76 21.21 30.35
C ILE A 15 -8.26 21.37 29.97
N CYS A 16 -7.32 21.06 30.86
CA CYS A 16 -5.90 21.03 30.52
C CYS A 16 -5.57 19.97 29.46
N SER A 17 -6.16 18.77 29.54
CA SER A 17 -6.00 17.73 28.53
C SER A 17 -6.55 18.18 27.17
N ILE A 18 -7.72 18.80 27.12
CA ILE A 18 -8.33 19.34 25.89
C ILE A 18 -7.52 20.52 25.34
N LEU A 19 -7.05 21.43 26.21
CA LEU A 19 -6.18 22.54 25.81
C LEU A 19 -4.79 22.05 25.37
N CYS A 20 -4.18 21.08 26.05
CA CYS A 20 -2.94 20.45 25.59
C CYS A 20 -3.12 19.75 24.24
N THR A 21 -4.22 19.01 24.04
CA THR A 21 -4.51 18.35 22.75
C THR A 21 -4.80 19.40 21.67
N PHE A 22 -5.46 20.51 22.00
CA PHE A 22 -5.74 21.61 21.06
C PHE A 22 -4.49 22.45 20.75
N VAL A 23 -3.68 22.76 21.76
CA VAL A 23 -2.38 23.46 21.59
C VAL A 23 -1.37 22.55 20.88
N PHE A 24 -1.33 21.24 21.18
CA PHE A 24 -0.52 20.27 20.45
C PHE A 24 -0.96 20.14 18.98
N ARG A 25 -2.27 20.17 18.68
CA ARG A 25 -2.79 20.23 17.31
C ARG A 25 -2.45 21.54 16.58
N ILE A 26 -2.37 22.69 17.28
CA ILE A 26 -2.00 23.99 16.69
C ILE A 26 -0.48 24.06 16.42
N PHE A 27 0.36 23.38 17.19
CA PHE A 27 1.83 23.39 17.00
C PHE A 27 2.32 22.39 15.92
N ILE A 28 1.49 21.45 15.45
CA ILE A 28 1.89 20.41 14.48
C ILE A 28 1.48 20.75 13.04
N ASN A 29 0.62 21.73 12.80
CA ASN A 29 0.27 22.12 11.43
C ASN A 29 1.33 23.08 10.85
N LYS A 30 2.54 22.59 10.63
CA LYS A 30 3.46 23.17 9.65
C LYS A 30 2.86 22.86 8.28
N MET A 31 2.07 23.80 7.74
CA MET A 31 1.52 23.65 6.39
C MET A 31 2.65 23.19 5.45
N LEU A 32 2.42 22.09 4.71
CA LEU A 32 3.39 21.62 3.73
C LEU A 32 3.65 22.73 2.69
N ASP A 33 4.90 23.04 2.48
CA ASP A 33 5.29 23.86 1.33
C ASP A 33 5.25 23.00 0.07
N ILE A 34 4.07 22.93 -0.54
CA ILE A 34 3.81 22.08 -1.71
C ILE A 34 4.72 22.47 -2.89
N ASN A 35 5.04 23.74 -3.06
CA ASN A 35 5.93 24.19 -4.14
C ASN A 35 7.35 23.64 -3.93
N LYS A 36 7.85 23.66 -2.71
CA LYS A 36 9.14 23.09 -2.35
C LYS A 36 9.15 21.57 -2.57
N ILE A 37 8.12 20.86 -2.12
CA ILE A 37 7.99 19.41 -2.31
C ILE A 37 7.92 19.05 -3.81
N ARG A 38 7.12 19.77 -4.59
CA ARG A 38 7.02 19.54 -6.04
C ARG A 38 8.36 19.71 -6.77
N ALA A 39 9.20 20.63 -6.33
CA ALA A 39 10.52 20.84 -6.90
C ALA A 39 11.46 19.63 -6.72
N ASP A 40 11.21 18.78 -5.72
CA ASP A 40 11.94 17.53 -5.53
C ASP A 40 11.62 16.47 -6.60
N PHE A 41 10.52 16.62 -7.35
CA PHE A 41 10.05 15.65 -8.35
C PHE A 41 10.27 16.16 -9.78
N PRO A 42 11.42 15.87 -10.40
CA PRO A 42 11.80 16.46 -11.70
C PRO A 42 10.80 16.16 -12.83
N ILE A 43 10.14 15.02 -12.78
CA ILE A 43 9.16 14.63 -13.80
C ILE A 43 7.94 15.56 -13.85
N LEU A 44 7.57 16.20 -12.73
CA LEU A 44 6.40 17.10 -12.66
C LEU A 44 6.63 18.40 -13.46
N SER A 45 7.86 18.70 -13.84
CA SER A 45 8.20 19.82 -14.74
C SER A 45 8.09 19.48 -16.23
N GLN A 46 7.82 18.19 -16.57
CA GLN A 46 7.73 17.74 -17.95
C GLN A 46 6.45 18.24 -18.64
N LYS A 47 6.50 18.23 -19.97
CA LYS A 47 5.33 18.47 -20.81
C LYS A 47 4.92 17.20 -21.53
N VAL A 48 3.64 16.89 -21.52
CA VAL A 48 3.01 15.81 -22.26
C VAL A 48 2.07 16.43 -23.30
N ASN A 49 2.21 16.03 -24.56
CA ASN A 49 1.48 16.62 -25.68
C ASN A 49 1.60 18.17 -25.76
N GLY A 50 2.75 18.71 -25.36
CA GLY A 50 3.02 20.16 -25.32
C GLY A 50 2.33 20.90 -24.17
N LYS A 51 1.68 20.21 -23.23
CA LYS A 51 1.00 20.76 -22.04
C LYS A 51 1.75 20.37 -20.77
N PRO A 52 1.67 21.17 -19.67
CA PRO A 52 2.20 20.76 -18.38
C PRO A 52 1.62 19.42 -17.95
N LEU A 53 2.47 18.54 -17.39
CA LEU A 53 2.02 17.27 -16.85
C LEU A 53 1.17 17.49 -15.58
N VAL A 54 -0.02 16.90 -15.56
CA VAL A 54 -0.85 16.68 -14.36
C VAL A 54 -0.91 15.18 -14.13
N TYR A 55 -0.31 14.69 -13.04
CA TYR A 55 -0.18 13.27 -12.79
C TYR A 55 -1.09 12.81 -11.64
N PHE A 56 -2.17 12.13 -11.98
CA PHE A 56 -3.19 11.60 -11.06
C PHE A 56 -3.33 10.07 -11.15
N ASP A 57 -2.29 9.36 -11.59
CA ASP A 57 -2.26 7.88 -11.56
C ASP A 57 -1.33 7.35 -10.44
N ASN A 58 -1.27 8.04 -9.29
CA ASN A 58 -0.42 7.68 -8.15
C ASN A 58 -0.76 6.32 -7.55
N GLY A 59 -2.02 5.91 -7.59
CA GLY A 59 -2.45 4.58 -7.16
C GLY A 59 -1.92 3.42 -8.02
N ALA A 60 -1.37 3.70 -9.23
CA ALA A 60 -0.65 2.72 -10.03
C ALA A 60 0.85 2.73 -9.69
N THR A 61 1.48 3.91 -9.67
CA THR A 61 2.86 4.13 -9.22
C THR A 61 3.03 5.60 -8.83
N SER A 62 3.71 5.89 -7.73
CA SER A 62 4.07 7.27 -7.36
C SER A 62 5.25 7.78 -8.18
N GLN A 63 5.44 9.09 -8.28
CA GLN A 63 6.64 9.67 -8.84
C GLN A 63 7.83 9.56 -7.87
N LYS A 64 9.05 9.83 -8.36
CA LYS A 64 10.29 9.65 -7.60
C LYS A 64 10.93 11.00 -7.34
N PRO A 65 11.24 11.35 -6.07
CA PRO A 65 12.01 12.56 -5.78
C PRO A 65 13.46 12.41 -6.21
N GLN A 66 14.13 13.51 -6.49
CA GLN A 66 15.50 13.56 -7.00
C GLN A 66 16.46 12.76 -6.10
N VAL A 67 16.30 12.84 -4.77
CA VAL A 67 17.13 12.10 -3.81
C VAL A 67 17.09 10.58 -4.02
N VAL A 68 15.94 10.04 -4.42
CA VAL A 68 15.78 8.61 -4.74
C VAL A 68 16.42 8.26 -6.08
N ILE A 69 16.32 9.15 -7.08
CA ILE A 69 16.97 9.00 -8.38
C ILE A 69 18.48 9.01 -8.21
N ASP A 70 19.02 9.97 -7.47
CA ASP A 70 20.44 10.12 -7.20
C ASP A 70 21.01 8.94 -6.41
N ALA A 71 20.25 8.39 -5.46
CA ALA A 71 20.67 7.25 -4.68
C ALA A 71 20.91 5.99 -5.55
N ILE A 72 20.08 5.77 -6.60
CA ILE A 72 20.31 4.68 -7.57
C ILE A 72 21.64 4.90 -8.32
N ALA A 73 21.84 6.11 -8.84
CA ALA A 73 23.05 6.45 -9.57
C ALA A 73 24.29 6.30 -8.67
N LYS A 74 24.22 6.81 -7.45
CA LYS A 74 25.31 6.76 -6.47
C LYS A 74 25.71 5.32 -6.13
N TYR A 75 24.72 4.42 -5.91
CA TYR A 75 25.03 3.01 -5.67
C TYR A 75 25.89 2.41 -6.79
N TYR A 76 25.49 2.58 -8.06
CA TYR A 76 26.24 2.02 -9.19
C TYR A 76 27.60 2.70 -9.43
N GLN A 77 27.73 3.97 -9.09
CA GLN A 77 28.98 4.73 -9.28
C GLN A 77 30.02 4.43 -8.18
N GLU A 78 29.60 4.16 -6.95
CA GLU A 78 30.50 4.19 -5.81
C GLU A 78 30.68 2.82 -5.12
N ILE A 79 29.61 2.02 -4.97
CA ILE A 79 29.62 0.82 -4.12
C ILE A 79 29.01 -0.43 -4.77
N ASN A 80 28.83 -0.46 -6.09
CA ASN A 80 28.26 -1.60 -6.77
C ASN A 80 29.08 -2.87 -6.57
N ALA A 81 28.57 -3.81 -5.79
CA ALA A 81 29.14 -5.14 -5.57
C ALA A 81 28.03 -6.11 -5.13
N ASN A 82 28.30 -7.42 -5.25
CA ASN A 82 27.43 -8.42 -4.61
C ASN A 82 27.58 -8.36 -3.09
N ILE A 83 26.51 -8.73 -2.37
CA ILE A 83 26.39 -8.57 -0.91
C ILE A 83 26.60 -9.90 -0.17
N HIS A 84 26.80 -9.82 1.15
CA HIS A 84 26.90 -10.86 2.16
C HIS A 84 28.15 -11.75 2.08
N ARG A 85 28.57 -12.24 0.91
CA ARG A 85 29.62 -13.27 0.78
C ARG A 85 30.99 -12.74 0.31
N GLY A 86 31.05 -11.51 -0.17
CA GLY A 86 32.30 -10.93 -0.63
C GLY A 86 33.19 -10.48 0.53
N VAL A 87 34.48 -10.81 0.46
CA VAL A 87 35.46 -10.44 1.49
C VAL A 87 36.17 -9.10 1.21
N HIS A 88 35.79 -8.42 0.12
CA HIS A 88 36.40 -7.14 -0.29
C HIS A 88 35.56 -5.94 0.15
N THR A 89 36.17 -4.78 0.25
CA THR A 89 35.59 -3.54 0.79
C THR A 89 34.27 -3.15 0.12
N LEU A 90 34.19 -3.23 -1.21
CA LEU A 90 32.94 -2.85 -1.91
C LEU A 90 31.77 -3.77 -1.53
N SER A 91 32.00 -5.08 -1.36
CA SER A 91 30.96 -5.99 -0.91
C SER A 91 30.50 -5.66 0.50
N GLN A 92 31.43 -5.30 1.41
CA GLN A 92 31.07 -4.89 2.74
C GLN A 92 30.23 -3.61 2.73
N LEU A 93 30.66 -2.58 1.98
CA LEU A 93 29.90 -1.32 1.87
C LEU A 93 28.49 -1.52 1.30
N ALA A 94 28.36 -2.37 0.27
CA ALA A 94 27.06 -2.69 -0.33
C ALA A 94 26.17 -3.47 0.66
N THR A 95 26.75 -4.43 1.41
CA THR A 95 26.05 -5.19 2.44
C THR A 95 25.55 -4.26 3.56
N ASP A 96 26.42 -3.40 4.08
CA ASP A 96 26.06 -2.46 5.15
C ASP A 96 24.94 -1.51 4.70
N ALA A 97 24.99 -1.01 3.47
CA ALA A 97 23.96 -0.14 2.90
C ALA A 97 22.61 -0.89 2.75
N TYR A 98 22.64 -2.15 2.30
CA TYR A 98 21.46 -2.98 2.11
C TYR A 98 20.79 -3.32 3.45
N GLU A 99 21.57 -3.78 4.44
CA GLU A 99 21.06 -4.13 5.77
C GLU A 99 20.63 -2.89 6.56
N ASN A 100 21.30 -1.75 6.39
CA ASN A 100 20.85 -0.47 6.95
C ASN A 100 19.46 -0.07 6.39
N SER A 101 19.23 -0.29 5.09
CA SER A 101 17.91 -0.07 4.49
C SER A 101 16.84 -1.00 5.11
N ARG A 102 17.18 -2.28 5.34
CA ARG A 102 16.28 -3.22 6.06
C ARG A 102 15.93 -2.68 7.46
N GLY A 103 16.90 -2.18 8.18
CA GLY A 103 16.69 -1.55 9.49
C GLY A 103 15.78 -0.32 9.44
N LYS A 104 15.93 0.53 8.40
CA LYS A 104 15.03 1.69 8.20
C LYS A 104 13.59 1.25 7.93
N ILE A 105 13.40 0.23 7.10
CA ILE A 105 12.08 -0.33 6.79
C ILE A 105 11.48 -0.97 8.04
N GLN A 106 12.26 -1.76 8.79
CA GLN A 106 11.84 -2.35 10.07
C GLN A 106 11.31 -1.29 11.03
N ASN A 107 12.05 -0.18 11.21
CA ASN A 107 11.63 0.92 12.06
C ASN A 107 10.41 1.67 11.51
N HIS A 108 10.29 1.75 10.17
CA HIS A 108 9.18 2.43 9.52
C HIS A 108 7.85 1.72 9.78
N ILE A 109 7.83 0.40 9.65
CA ILE A 109 6.62 -0.40 9.90
C ILE A 109 6.49 -0.86 11.36
N ASN A 110 7.43 -0.48 12.24
CA ASN A 110 7.52 -0.91 13.62
C ASN A 110 7.57 -2.44 13.78
N ALA A 111 8.28 -3.16 12.87
CA ALA A 111 8.52 -4.59 13.07
C ALA A 111 9.43 -4.83 14.26
N LYS A 112 9.24 -5.96 14.96
CA LYS A 112 9.98 -6.27 16.18
C LYS A 112 11.46 -6.52 15.91
N PHE A 113 11.76 -7.22 14.81
CA PHE A 113 13.11 -7.59 14.44
C PHE A 113 13.37 -7.29 12.94
N PRO A 114 14.62 -6.91 12.55
CA PRO A 114 14.93 -6.68 11.13
C PRO A 114 14.80 -7.95 10.28
N TYR A 115 14.99 -9.13 10.83
CA TYR A 115 14.84 -10.40 10.10
C TYR A 115 13.36 -10.80 9.82
N GLU A 116 12.38 -10.05 10.34
CA GLU A 116 10.96 -10.15 9.96
C GLU A 116 10.63 -9.38 8.67
N VAL A 117 11.61 -8.61 8.15
CA VAL A 117 11.49 -7.82 6.91
C VAL A 117 12.23 -8.53 5.80
N ILE A 118 11.50 -9.06 4.83
CA ILE A 118 12.01 -9.82 3.69
C ILE A 118 11.92 -8.92 2.44
N PHE A 119 13.01 -8.75 1.71
CA PHE A 119 12.98 -8.09 0.42
C PHE A 119 12.41 -9.02 -0.66
N THR A 120 11.50 -8.49 -1.44
CA THR A 120 10.85 -9.17 -2.56
C THR A 120 10.85 -8.28 -3.79
N SER A 121 10.35 -8.76 -4.92
CA SER A 121 10.17 -7.91 -6.11
C SER A 121 8.90 -7.05 -6.09
N GLY A 122 8.07 -7.15 -5.05
CA GLY A 122 6.82 -6.40 -4.90
C GLY A 122 5.73 -7.19 -4.19
N THR A 123 4.61 -6.53 -3.92
CA THR A 123 3.44 -7.10 -3.23
C THR A 123 2.96 -8.43 -3.82
N THR A 124 2.87 -8.53 -5.15
CA THR A 124 2.46 -9.78 -5.81
C THR A 124 3.40 -10.93 -5.47
N HIS A 125 4.73 -10.71 -5.49
CA HIS A 125 5.70 -11.72 -5.07
C HIS A 125 5.51 -12.11 -3.60
N SER A 126 5.34 -11.12 -2.72
CA SER A 126 5.15 -11.34 -1.28
C SER A 126 3.91 -12.20 -0.98
N ILE A 127 2.77 -11.89 -1.61
CA ILE A 127 1.54 -12.67 -1.45
C ILE A 127 1.72 -14.10 -1.98
N ASN A 128 2.33 -14.28 -3.16
CA ASN A 128 2.61 -15.61 -3.71
C ASN A 128 3.54 -16.43 -2.80
N ALA A 129 4.54 -15.79 -2.17
CA ALA A 129 5.44 -16.47 -1.23
C ALA A 129 4.67 -17.02 -0.02
N VAL A 130 3.79 -16.22 0.57
CA VAL A 130 2.95 -16.65 1.70
C VAL A 130 1.95 -17.71 1.25
N ALA A 131 1.22 -17.50 0.15
CA ALA A 131 0.26 -18.47 -0.38
C ALA A 131 0.91 -19.82 -0.69
N ASN A 132 2.09 -19.82 -1.33
CA ASN A 132 2.84 -21.07 -1.57
C ASN A 132 3.26 -21.75 -0.27
N GLY A 133 3.67 -20.96 0.75
CA GLY A 133 4.03 -21.50 2.06
C GLY A 133 2.85 -22.21 2.73
N PHE A 134 1.66 -21.63 2.63
CA PHE A 134 0.42 -22.22 3.17
C PHE A 134 0.00 -23.51 2.45
N ALA A 135 0.51 -23.82 1.26
CA ALA A 135 0.22 -25.08 0.57
C ALA A 135 0.63 -26.34 1.37
N SER A 136 1.58 -26.21 2.27
CA SER A 136 2.00 -27.30 3.17
C SER A 136 1.16 -27.41 4.45
N LEU A 137 0.30 -26.43 4.72
CA LEU A 137 -0.48 -26.30 5.95
C LEU A 137 -1.97 -26.56 5.73
N LEU A 138 -2.48 -26.29 4.52
CA LEU A 138 -3.89 -26.43 4.18
C LEU A 138 -4.22 -27.84 3.71
N LYS A 139 -5.45 -28.27 3.98
CA LYS A 139 -6.03 -29.53 3.55
C LYS A 139 -7.48 -29.35 3.07
N VAL A 140 -8.03 -30.37 2.47
CA VAL A 140 -9.45 -30.42 2.06
C VAL A 140 -10.36 -30.05 3.23
N GLY A 141 -11.26 -29.10 3.00
CA GLY A 141 -12.22 -28.59 3.98
C GLY A 141 -11.74 -27.38 4.79
N ASP A 142 -10.47 -27.00 4.69
CA ASP A 142 -9.99 -25.72 5.22
C ASP A 142 -10.49 -24.55 4.35
N GLU A 143 -10.50 -23.34 4.91
CA GLU A 143 -11.06 -22.16 4.30
C GLU A 143 -10.03 -21.01 4.27
N VAL A 144 -10.04 -20.29 3.14
CA VAL A 144 -9.30 -19.04 2.92
C VAL A 144 -10.32 -17.93 2.73
N LEU A 145 -10.26 -16.87 3.51
CA LEU A 145 -11.13 -15.70 3.37
C LEU A 145 -10.38 -14.56 2.66
N VAL A 146 -10.99 -14.02 1.59
CA VAL A 146 -10.52 -12.81 0.89
C VAL A 146 -11.63 -11.77 0.88
N SER A 147 -11.30 -10.48 0.74
CA SER A 147 -12.35 -9.47 0.61
C SER A 147 -12.79 -9.25 -0.84
N ALA A 148 -14.00 -8.72 -1.03
CA ALA A 148 -14.50 -8.31 -2.35
C ALA A 148 -13.77 -7.07 -2.89
N LEU A 149 -12.96 -6.38 -2.09
CA LEU A 149 -12.23 -5.17 -2.43
C LEU A 149 -10.79 -5.44 -2.93
N GLU A 150 -10.41 -6.71 -3.12
CA GLU A 150 -9.02 -7.08 -3.38
C GLU A 150 -8.54 -6.73 -4.80
N HIS A 151 -7.27 -6.35 -4.87
CA HIS A 151 -6.50 -6.37 -6.11
C HIS A 151 -6.30 -7.82 -6.58
N HIS A 152 -6.19 -8.06 -7.88
CA HIS A 152 -5.99 -9.40 -8.44
C HIS A 152 -4.80 -10.15 -7.82
N SER A 153 -3.74 -9.45 -7.41
CA SER A 153 -2.59 -10.04 -6.71
C SER A 153 -2.94 -10.67 -5.37
N ASN A 154 -4.05 -10.27 -4.75
CA ASN A 154 -4.55 -10.81 -3.49
C ASN A 154 -5.83 -11.66 -3.65
N ILE A 155 -6.12 -12.09 -4.87
CA ILE A 155 -7.18 -13.06 -5.20
C ILE A 155 -6.57 -14.31 -5.83
N VAL A 156 -5.85 -14.13 -6.94
CA VAL A 156 -5.39 -15.23 -7.80
C VAL A 156 -4.47 -16.23 -7.09
N PRO A 157 -3.47 -15.80 -6.28
CA PRO A 157 -2.63 -16.75 -5.55
C PRO A 157 -3.42 -17.66 -4.60
N TRP A 158 -4.49 -17.13 -3.99
CA TRP A 158 -5.34 -17.89 -3.09
C TRP A 158 -6.28 -18.84 -3.82
N GLN A 159 -6.78 -18.47 -5.01
CA GLN A 159 -7.50 -19.38 -5.88
C GLN A 159 -6.61 -20.58 -6.27
N MET A 160 -5.38 -20.30 -6.75
CA MET A 160 -4.40 -21.33 -7.10
C MET A 160 -4.06 -22.24 -5.89
N LEU A 161 -3.94 -21.66 -4.69
CA LEU A 161 -3.71 -22.41 -3.46
C LEU A 161 -4.90 -23.34 -3.14
N CYS A 162 -6.14 -22.84 -3.20
CA CYS A 162 -7.34 -23.60 -2.95
C CYS A 162 -7.51 -24.76 -3.96
N GLU A 163 -7.28 -24.50 -5.25
CA GLU A 163 -7.27 -25.53 -6.29
C GLU A 163 -6.25 -26.65 -6.00
N LYS A 164 -5.05 -26.28 -5.54
CA LYS A 164 -3.97 -27.23 -5.24
C LYS A 164 -4.24 -28.06 -3.98
N THR A 165 -4.89 -27.50 -2.96
CA THR A 165 -5.04 -28.11 -1.63
C THR A 165 -6.41 -28.71 -1.37
N GLY A 166 -7.41 -28.35 -2.18
CA GLY A 166 -8.82 -28.68 -1.94
C GLY A 166 -9.46 -27.84 -0.85
N ALA A 167 -8.82 -26.74 -0.42
CA ALA A 167 -9.40 -25.74 0.45
C ALA A 167 -10.46 -24.91 -0.31
N THR A 168 -11.31 -24.19 0.43
CA THR A 168 -12.38 -23.37 -0.14
C THR A 168 -12.05 -21.90 0.01
N LEU A 169 -12.13 -21.13 -1.08
CA LEU A 169 -12.07 -19.68 -1.06
C LEU A 169 -13.45 -19.10 -0.72
N LYS A 170 -13.52 -18.25 0.30
CA LYS A 170 -14.72 -17.50 0.68
C LYS A 170 -14.47 -16.01 0.54
N VAL A 171 -15.51 -15.27 0.15
CA VAL A 171 -15.41 -13.83 -0.12
C VAL A 171 -16.20 -13.06 0.92
N ILE A 172 -15.55 -12.10 1.58
CA ILE A 172 -16.18 -11.13 2.48
C ILE A 172 -16.83 -10.07 1.59
N PRO A 173 -18.18 -9.93 1.61
CA PRO A 173 -18.90 -9.04 0.70
C PRO A 173 -18.70 -7.57 1.05
N MET A 174 -18.97 -6.70 0.06
CA MET A 174 -19.04 -5.25 0.23
C MET A 174 -20.45 -4.72 0.00
N ASN A 175 -20.71 -3.48 0.46
CA ASN A 175 -21.94 -2.74 0.24
C ASN A 175 -21.83 -1.78 -0.96
N ASP A 176 -22.90 -1.03 -1.26
CA ASP A 176 -22.97 -0.08 -2.38
C ASP A 176 -22.05 1.14 -2.18
N GLU A 177 -21.67 1.46 -0.96
CA GLU A 177 -20.70 2.49 -0.62
C GLU A 177 -19.24 2.03 -0.88
N GLY A 178 -19.04 0.73 -1.11
CA GLY A 178 -17.72 0.10 -1.28
C GLY A 178 -17.01 -0.13 0.05
N GLU A 179 -17.75 -0.41 1.11
CA GLU A 179 -17.25 -0.82 2.43
C GLU A 179 -17.49 -2.31 2.65
N LEU A 180 -16.60 -2.99 3.37
CA LEU A 180 -16.80 -4.40 3.74
C LEU A 180 -17.95 -4.55 4.73
N ILE A 181 -18.81 -5.54 4.51
CA ILE A 181 -19.92 -5.86 5.41
C ILE A 181 -19.37 -6.71 6.57
N ILE A 182 -18.99 -6.04 7.66
CA ILE A 182 -18.30 -6.66 8.80
C ILE A 182 -19.17 -7.74 9.48
N SER A 183 -20.48 -7.56 9.53
CA SER A 183 -21.39 -8.59 10.07
C SER A 183 -21.41 -9.89 9.24
N GLU A 184 -21.09 -9.83 7.95
CA GLU A 184 -20.93 -11.02 7.11
C GLU A 184 -19.53 -11.62 7.30
N PHE A 185 -18.48 -10.80 7.47
CA PHE A 185 -17.17 -11.30 7.85
C PHE A 185 -17.23 -12.14 9.14
N ASP A 186 -17.89 -11.64 10.18
CA ASP A 186 -18.04 -12.36 11.45
C ASP A 186 -18.73 -13.74 11.27
N LYS A 187 -19.72 -13.83 10.37
CA LYS A 187 -20.43 -15.10 10.07
C LYS A 187 -19.60 -16.07 9.21
N LEU A 188 -18.67 -15.56 8.42
CA LEU A 188 -17.81 -16.37 7.56
C LEU A 188 -16.68 -17.06 8.33
N LEU A 189 -16.26 -16.50 9.48
CA LEU A 189 -15.23 -17.08 10.33
C LEU A 189 -15.69 -18.40 10.96
N SER A 190 -14.80 -19.38 10.97
CA SER A 190 -15.03 -20.69 11.57
C SER A 190 -13.69 -21.37 11.94
N ASP A 191 -13.73 -22.49 12.66
CA ASP A 191 -12.55 -23.31 12.97
C ASP A 191 -11.82 -23.83 11.72
N LYS A 192 -12.48 -23.79 10.55
CA LYS A 192 -11.92 -24.16 9.26
C LYS A 192 -11.12 -23.03 8.63
N THR A 193 -11.34 -21.78 9.04
CA THR A 193 -10.62 -20.62 8.54
C THR A 193 -9.16 -20.70 8.95
N LYS A 194 -8.23 -20.72 7.97
CA LYS A 194 -6.79 -20.85 8.22
C LYS A 194 -6.05 -19.55 7.94
N ILE A 195 -6.56 -18.76 7.01
CA ILE A 195 -6.01 -17.45 6.69
C ILE A 195 -7.11 -16.50 6.22
N VAL A 196 -7.03 -15.27 6.68
CA VAL A 196 -7.79 -14.12 6.19
C VAL A 196 -6.83 -13.19 5.47
N THR A 197 -7.17 -12.75 4.26
CA THR A 197 -6.34 -11.83 3.49
C THR A 197 -7.17 -10.68 2.98
N VAL A 198 -6.77 -9.46 3.36
CA VAL A 198 -7.51 -8.23 3.04
C VAL A 198 -6.56 -7.09 2.72
N ASN A 199 -6.97 -6.20 1.83
CA ASN A 199 -6.23 -4.97 1.62
C ASN A 199 -6.49 -3.97 2.75
N HIS A 200 -5.45 -3.22 3.13
CA HIS A 200 -5.60 -2.12 4.09
C HIS A 200 -6.41 -0.98 3.48
N ILE A 201 -6.13 -0.66 2.22
CA ILE A 201 -6.82 0.37 1.44
C ILE A 201 -7.11 -0.18 0.04
N SER A 202 -8.36 -0.03 -0.42
CA SER A 202 -8.76 -0.43 -1.76
C SER A 202 -8.08 0.44 -2.83
N ASN A 203 -7.40 -0.20 -3.77
CA ASN A 203 -6.76 0.50 -4.89
C ASN A 203 -7.75 1.05 -5.92
N ALA A 204 -8.96 0.51 -5.97
CA ALA A 204 -10.00 0.95 -6.89
C ALA A 204 -10.89 2.05 -6.30
N LEU A 205 -11.26 1.94 -5.03
CA LEU A 205 -12.25 2.82 -4.39
C LEU A 205 -11.65 3.78 -3.36
N GLY A 206 -10.43 3.49 -2.86
CA GLY A 206 -9.79 4.26 -1.80
C GLY A 206 -10.28 3.94 -0.39
N THR A 207 -11.24 3.03 -0.24
CA THR A 207 -11.81 2.63 1.06
C THR A 207 -10.73 2.15 2.02
N LEU A 208 -10.70 2.71 3.23
CA LEU A 208 -9.88 2.25 4.35
C LEU A 208 -10.64 1.16 5.12
N ASN A 209 -10.09 -0.05 5.14
CA ASN A 209 -10.73 -1.19 5.80
C ASN A 209 -10.42 -1.24 7.31
N PRO A 210 -11.35 -1.72 8.15
CA PRO A 210 -11.17 -1.84 9.60
C PRO A 210 -10.30 -3.05 9.98
N ILE A 211 -9.05 -3.07 9.47
CA ILE A 211 -8.17 -4.25 9.53
C ILE A 211 -7.84 -4.69 10.96
N LYS A 212 -7.70 -3.75 11.92
CA LYS A 212 -7.42 -4.12 13.31
C LYS A 212 -8.53 -5.00 13.90
N TYR A 213 -9.80 -4.61 13.68
CA TYR A 213 -10.93 -5.43 14.09
C TYR A 213 -10.90 -6.81 13.41
N MET A 214 -10.61 -6.84 12.10
CA MET A 214 -10.61 -8.08 11.32
C MET A 214 -9.49 -9.02 11.76
N ILE A 215 -8.31 -8.47 12.10
CA ILE A 215 -7.19 -9.25 12.63
C ILE A 215 -7.56 -9.87 13.97
N ASP A 216 -8.06 -9.06 14.91
CA ASP A 216 -8.44 -9.55 16.25
C ASP A 216 -9.48 -10.67 16.15
N LYS A 217 -10.48 -10.49 15.29
CA LYS A 217 -11.53 -11.50 15.08
C LYS A 217 -11.01 -12.78 14.41
N ALA A 218 -10.15 -12.68 13.42
CA ALA A 218 -9.54 -13.85 12.78
C ALA A 218 -8.69 -14.65 13.78
N HIS A 219 -7.95 -13.98 14.64
CA HIS A 219 -7.13 -14.60 15.67
C HIS A 219 -7.98 -15.35 16.73
N GLU A 220 -9.20 -14.89 17.04
CA GLU A 220 -10.13 -15.65 17.93
C GLU A 220 -10.43 -17.08 17.40
N PHE A 221 -10.35 -17.28 16.07
CA PHE A 221 -10.51 -18.56 15.39
C PHE A 221 -9.18 -19.27 15.03
N GLY A 222 -8.04 -18.70 15.44
CA GLY A 222 -6.72 -19.25 15.15
C GLY A 222 -6.29 -19.10 13.68
N ALA A 223 -6.94 -18.23 12.91
CA ALA A 223 -6.61 -17.95 11.54
C ALA A 223 -5.48 -16.90 11.44
N ALA A 224 -4.50 -17.13 10.58
CA ALA A 224 -3.48 -16.14 10.25
C ALA A 224 -4.09 -14.98 9.44
N VAL A 225 -3.46 -13.81 9.49
CA VAL A 225 -3.94 -12.64 8.72
C VAL A 225 -2.80 -12.02 7.89
N LEU A 226 -3.06 -11.92 6.58
CA LEU A 226 -2.22 -11.17 5.65
C LEU A 226 -2.90 -9.86 5.26
N ILE A 227 -2.20 -8.76 5.41
CA ILE A 227 -2.63 -7.43 5.00
C ILE A 227 -1.88 -6.98 3.75
N ASP A 228 -2.61 -6.72 2.66
CA ASP A 228 -2.07 -6.02 1.49
C ASP A 228 -2.04 -4.52 1.77
N GLY A 229 -0.86 -4.01 2.13
CA GLY A 229 -0.59 -2.61 2.43
C GLY A 229 -0.15 -1.78 1.23
N ALA A 230 -0.20 -2.31 0.01
CA ALA A 230 0.36 -1.64 -1.18
C ALA A 230 -0.21 -0.24 -1.44
N GLN A 231 -1.47 0.00 -1.10
CA GLN A 231 -2.09 1.33 -1.20
C GLN A 231 -2.05 2.11 0.12
N ALA A 232 -1.68 1.47 1.23
CA ALA A 232 -1.65 2.12 2.53
C ALA A 232 -0.32 2.85 2.79
N VAL A 233 0.80 2.19 2.52
CA VAL A 233 2.14 2.71 2.83
C VAL A 233 2.51 4.06 2.18
N PRO A 234 1.93 4.50 1.04
CA PRO A 234 2.14 5.85 0.55
C PRO A 234 1.47 6.94 1.40
N HIS A 235 0.38 6.60 2.10
CA HIS A 235 -0.55 7.54 2.72
C HIS A 235 -0.49 7.53 4.26
N LEU A 236 -0.08 6.41 4.85
CA LEU A 236 -0.01 6.23 6.29
C LEU A 236 1.21 5.39 6.68
N LYS A 237 1.65 5.54 7.92
CA LYS A 237 2.71 4.75 8.50
C LYS A 237 2.09 3.55 9.23
N PRO A 238 2.26 2.31 8.73
CA PRO A 238 1.70 1.14 9.41
C PRO A 238 2.51 0.82 10.68
N ASP A 239 1.82 0.36 11.71
CA ASP A 239 2.44 -0.23 12.90
C ASP A 239 2.02 -1.70 12.98
N VAL A 240 2.91 -2.60 12.53
CA VAL A 240 2.58 -4.03 12.45
C VAL A 240 2.49 -4.70 13.81
N GLN A 241 3.12 -4.13 14.86
CA GLN A 241 3.00 -4.63 16.22
C GLN A 241 1.65 -4.22 16.84
N GLU A 242 1.20 -2.96 16.65
CA GLU A 242 -0.12 -2.51 17.10
C GLU A 242 -1.25 -3.23 16.36
N LEU A 243 -1.10 -3.41 15.05
CA LEU A 243 -2.05 -4.18 14.23
C LEU A 243 -2.08 -5.65 14.63
N ASP A 244 -0.96 -6.20 15.07
CA ASP A 244 -0.77 -7.62 15.36
C ASP A 244 -1.05 -8.54 14.16
N CYS A 245 -0.84 -8.05 12.93
CA CYS A 245 -1.00 -8.86 11.72
C CYS A 245 0.15 -9.88 11.59
N ASP A 246 -0.14 -11.03 11.00
CA ASP A 246 0.86 -12.09 10.80
C ASP A 246 1.76 -11.81 9.61
N PHE A 247 1.20 -11.17 8.58
CA PHE A 247 1.93 -10.72 7.40
C PHE A 247 1.44 -9.34 6.97
N TYR A 248 2.38 -8.49 6.52
CA TYR A 248 2.08 -7.20 5.90
C TYR A 248 2.94 -7.04 4.64
N VAL A 249 2.32 -6.72 3.51
CA VAL A 249 3.02 -6.71 2.23
C VAL A 249 2.83 -5.39 1.49
N PHE A 250 3.89 -4.90 0.83
CA PHE A 250 3.81 -3.68 0.03
C PHE A 250 4.90 -3.60 -1.04
N SER A 251 4.75 -2.63 -1.95
CA SER A 251 5.65 -2.37 -3.08
C SER A 251 6.29 -0.99 -2.97
N GLY A 252 7.61 -0.92 -3.17
CA GLY A 252 8.37 0.32 -3.11
C GLY A 252 7.93 1.38 -4.13
N HIS A 253 7.55 0.94 -5.34
CA HIS A 253 7.20 1.87 -6.43
C HIS A 253 5.95 2.72 -6.17
N LYS A 254 5.15 2.42 -5.17
CA LYS A 254 3.98 3.22 -4.77
C LYS A 254 4.31 4.26 -3.70
N MET A 255 5.38 4.06 -2.95
CA MET A 255 5.84 4.93 -1.87
C MET A 255 7.15 5.69 -2.23
N CYS A 256 7.19 6.28 -3.40
CA CYS A 256 8.34 7.03 -3.95
C CYS A 256 9.61 6.20 -4.20
N GLY A 257 9.61 4.91 -3.91
CA GLY A 257 10.73 4.00 -4.08
C GLY A 257 10.83 3.40 -5.49
N PRO A 258 11.84 2.58 -5.77
CA PRO A 258 12.07 1.98 -7.08
C PRO A 258 11.05 0.90 -7.42
N THR A 259 10.90 0.61 -8.73
CA THR A 259 10.17 -0.56 -9.22
C THR A 259 10.98 -1.84 -8.97
N GLY A 260 10.31 -3.00 -8.97
CA GLY A 260 10.98 -4.29 -8.80
C GLY A 260 11.55 -4.51 -7.39
N THR A 261 11.00 -3.81 -6.40
CA THR A 261 11.34 -3.93 -4.98
C THR A 261 10.06 -3.84 -4.15
N GLY A 262 9.93 -4.73 -3.20
CA GLY A 262 8.84 -4.75 -2.24
C GLY A 262 9.25 -5.44 -0.96
N ILE A 263 8.32 -5.48 -0.03
CA ILE A 263 8.53 -6.04 1.31
C ILE A 263 7.44 -7.07 1.61
N LEU A 264 7.89 -8.16 2.21
CA LEU A 264 7.10 -9.07 3.01
C LEU A 264 7.55 -8.89 4.47
N TYR A 265 6.69 -8.32 5.31
CA TYR A 265 6.78 -8.49 6.74
C TYR A 265 6.07 -9.78 7.13
N GLY A 266 6.68 -10.56 8.01
CA GLY A 266 6.04 -11.72 8.62
C GLY A 266 6.49 -11.89 10.05
N LYS A 267 5.57 -12.24 10.97
CA LYS A 267 5.95 -12.62 12.34
C LYS A 267 6.95 -13.77 12.29
N GLU A 268 7.99 -13.72 13.15
CA GLU A 268 9.03 -14.73 13.20
C GLU A 268 8.50 -16.15 13.24
N GLU A 269 7.47 -16.42 14.04
CA GLU A 269 6.87 -17.75 14.18
C GLU A 269 6.33 -18.28 12.85
N TRP A 270 5.71 -17.45 12.03
CA TRP A 270 5.21 -17.81 10.72
C TRP A 270 6.34 -17.98 9.72
N LEU A 271 7.31 -17.08 9.68
CA LEU A 271 8.47 -17.19 8.80
C LEU A 271 9.30 -18.46 9.10
N ARG A 272 9.42 -18.86 10.35
CA ARG A 272 10.08 -20.13 10.70
C ARG A 272 9.27 -21.34 10.26
N LYS A 273 7.95 -21.29 10.39
CA LYS A 273 7.02 -22.40 10.05
C LYS A 273 6.88 -22.62 8.55
N LEU A 274 6.78 -21.53 7.76
CA LEU A 274 6.60 -21.63 6.32
C LEU A 274 7.88 -22.17 5.63
N PRO A 275 7.76 -23.03 4.60
CA PRO A 275 8.91 -23.41 3.78
C PRO A 275 9.41 -22.23 2.95
N PRO A 276 10.66 -22.28 2.44
CA PRO A 276 11.13 -21.27 1.50
C PRO A 276 10.30 -21.31 0.21
N TYR A 277 10.11 -20.13 -0.40
CA TYR A 277 9.33 -19.99 -1.62
C TYR A 277 10.15 -20.32 -2.87
N GLN A 278 11.40 -19.87 -2.90
CA GLN A 278 12.34 -20.10 -4.01
C GLN A 278 13.57 -20.84 -3.50
N GLY A 279 14.15 -21.68 -4.34
CA GLY A 279 15.41 -22.37 -4.08
C GLY A 279 16.54 -21.78 -4.92
N GLY A 280 17.75 -21.71 -4.35
CA GLY A 280 18.91 -21.18 -5.03
C GLY A 280 20.08 -20.90 -4.09
N GLY A 281 21.00 -20.04 -4.51
CA GLY A 281 22.05 -19.50 -3.64
C GLY A 281 21.48 -18.55 -2.58
N GLU A 282 22.29 -18.12 -1.66
CA GLU A 282 22.00 -17.24 -0.52
C GLU A 282 21.06 -17.85 0.54
N MET A 283 19.94 -18.48 0.14
CA MET A 283 18.90 -19.01 1.02
C MET A 283 19.22 -20.37 1.66
N ILE A 284 20.41 -20.91 1.42
CA ILE A 284 20.86 -22.21 1.91
C ILE A 284 21.93 -22.10 2.99
N ALA A 285 21.93 -23.04 3.95
CA ALA A 285 23.01 -23.25 4.90
C ALA A 285 23.99 -24.30 4.37
N THR A 286 23.48 -25.47 3.95
CA THR A 286 24.28 -26.55 3.34
C THR A 286 23.55 -27.17 2.16
N VAL A 287 24.29 -27.60 1.14
CA VAL A 287 23.75 -28.31 -0.04
C VAL A 287 24.57 -29.56 -0.32
N SER A 288 23.90 -30.69 -0.45
CA SER A 288 24.44 -31.90 -1.10
C SER A 288 23.41 -32.41 -2.13
N PHE A 289 23.77 -33.39 -2.90
CA PHE A 289 22.83 -34.01 -3.86
C PHE A 289 21.67 -34.74 -3.14
N GLU A 290 21.89 -35.17 -1.89
CA GLU A 290 20.90 -35.90 -1.10
C GLU A 290 19.99 -34.97 -0.29
N LYS A 291 20.52 -33.81 0.18
CA LYS A 291 19.76 -32.92 1.09
C LYS A 291 20.31 -31.54 1.09
N THR A 292 19.37 -30.58 1.24
CA THR A 292 19.65 -29.18 1.48
C THR A 292 19.11 -28.76 2.85
N THR A 293 19.86 -27.92 3.57
CA THR A 293 19.38 -27.17 4.74
C THR A 293 19.34 -25.69 4.40
N TYR A 294 18.41 -24.96 4.99
CA TYR A 294 18.13 -23.57 4.66
C TYR A 294 18.81 -22.61 5.62
N ALA A 295 19.11 -21.41 5.16
CA ALA A 295 19.64 -20.34 5.96
C ALA A 295 18.60 -19.85 7.00
N ASP A 296 19.08 -19.13 8.01
CA ASP A 296 18.21 -18.43 8.96
C ASP A 296 17.49 -17.25 8.29
N LEU A 297 16.50 -16.70 9.01
CA LEU A 297 15.81 -15.47 8.62
C LEU A 297 16.79 -14.28 8.59
N PRO A 298 16.65 -13.36 7.65
CA PRO A 298 15.66 -13.30 6.58
C PRO A 298 16.03 -14.11 5.34
N HIS A 299 17.27 -14.57 5.22
CA HIS A 299 17.87 -15.13 3.99
C HIS A 299 17.15 -16.38 3.48
N LYS A 300 16.48 -17.16 4.34
CA LYS A 300 15.62 -18.28 3.96
C LYS A 300 14.62 -17.93 2.84
N PHE A 301 14.19 -16.67 2.76
CA PHE A 301 13.21 -16.18 1.78
C PHE A 301 13.81 -15.30 0.67
N GLU A 302 15.12 -15.08 0.69
CA GLU A 302 15.84 -14.22 -0.26
C GLU A 302 16.81 -15.06 -1.10
N ALA A 303 16.27 -15.73 -2.14
CA ALA A 303 17.05 -16.62 -2.97
C ALA A 303 17.77 -15.88 -4.11
N GLY A 304 19.05 -16.17 -4.30
CA GLY A 304 19.90 -15.58 -5.35
C GLY A 304 20.32 -14.13 -5.05
N THR A 305 21.05 -13.52 -5.97
CA THR A 305 21.43 -12.11 -5.84
C THR A 305 20.19 -11.23 -5.93
N PRO A 306 19.84 -10.46 -4.87
CA PRO A 306 18.65 -9.63 -4.87
C PRO A 306 18.80 -8.36 -5.73
N ASN A 307 17.72 -7.59 -5.87
CA ASN A 307 17.79 -6.23 -6.39
C ASN A 307 18.46 -5.31 -5.36
N ILE A 308 19.80 -5.35 -5.29
CA ILE A 308 20.59 -4.64 -4.28
C ILE A 308 20.36 -3.14 -4.35
N ALA A 309 20.44 -2.54 -5.55
CA ALA A 309 20.17 -1.10 -5.75
C ALA A 309 18.76 -0.73 -5.27
N GLY A 310 17.76 -1.51 -5.66
CA GLY A 310 16.36 -1.28 -5.26
C GLY A 310 16.15 -1.40 -3.76
N GLY A 311 16.77 -2.41 -3.11
CA GLY A 311 16.70 -2.58 -1.66
C GLY A 311 17.29 -1.41 -0.90
N ILE A 312 18.51 -0.97 -1.25
CA ILE A 312 19.18 0.19 -0.66
C ILE A 312 18.33 1.47 -0.82
N VAL A 313 17.86 1.72 -2.03
CA VAL A 313 17.16 2.96 -2.39
C VAL A 313 15.74 3.02 -1.81
N LEU A 314 15.11 1.88 -1.51
CA LEU A 314 13.84 1.87 -0.77
C LEU A 314 13.99 2.50 0.61
N GLY A 315 15.12 2.28 1.30
CA GLY A 315 15.43 2.97 2.55
C GLY A 315 15.54 4.49 2.42
N THR A 316 16.05 4.98 1.27
CA THR A 316 16.08 6.42 0.97
C THR A 316 14.67 6.99 0.77
N ALA A 317 13.79 6.25 0.10
CA ALA A 317 12.39 6.66 -0.08
C ALA A 317 11.64 6.70 1.27
N VAL A 318 11.90 5.73 2.17
CA VAL A 318 11.36 5.71 3.53
C VAL A 318 11.81 6.94 4.32
N ASP A 319 13.10 7.29 4.26
CA ASP A 319 13.63 8.49 4.93
C ASP A 319 12.94 9.76 4.42
N TYR A 320 12.81 9.91 3.09
CA TYR A 320 12.15 11.05 2.47
C TYR A 320 10.70 11.22 2.93
N LEU A 321 9.92 10.15 2.94
CA LEU A 321 8.52 10.20 3.41
C LEU A 321 8.43 10.48 4.92
N ASN A 322 9.31 9.92 5.73
CA ASN A 322 9.38 10.19 7.16
C ASN A 322 9.76 11.66 7.45
N GLU A 323 10.62 12.30 6.63
CA GLU A 323 10.98 13.71 6.76
C GLU A 323 9.79 14.65 6.46
N ILE A 324 8.96 14.32 5.47
CA ILE A 324 7.70 15.05 5.20
C ILE A 324 6.72 14.86 6.34
N GLY A 325 6.63 13.65 6.87
CA GLY A 325 5.72 13.23 7.93
C GLY A 325 4.37 12.74 7.42
N PHE A 326 4.01 11.51 7.78
CA PHE A 326 2.78 10.87 7.31
C PHE A 326 1.50 11.57 7.76
N GLU A 327 1.51 12.20 8.94
CA GLU A 327 0.37 13.00 9.40
C GLU A 327 0.12 14.21 8.50
N ASN A 328 1.19 14.87 8.03
CA ASN A 328 1.10 15.97 7.08
C ASN A 328 0.63 15.50 5.70
N ILE A 329 1.16 14.36 5.23
CA ILE A 329 0.75 13.72 3.97
C ILE A 329 -0.76 13.40 4.02
N ALA A 330 -1.21 12.68 5.04
CA ALA A 330 -2.60 12.28 5.19
C ALA A 330 -3.54 13.48 5.28
N ALA A 331 -3.18 14.51 6.04
CA ALA A 331 -3.98 15.73 6.17
C ALA A 331 -4.14 16.47 4.85
N TYR A 332 -3.04 16.64 4.10
CA TYR A 332 -3.08 17.34 2.82
C TYR A 332 -3.79 16.52 1.72
N GLU A 333 -3.56 15.23 1.67
CA GLU A 333 -4.26 14.35 0.72
C GLU A 333 -5.76 14.25 1.01
N HIS A 334 -6.17 14.33 2.28
CA HIS A 334 -7.58 14.43 2.64
C HIS A 334 -8.19 15.76 2.18
N GLU A 335 -7.45 16.86 2.25
CA GLU A 335 -7.87 18.15 1.68
C GLU A 335 -8.06 18.05 0.15
N LEU A 336 -7.12 17.42 -0.57
CA LEU A 336 -7.24 17.19 -2.00
C LEU A 336 -8.42 16.27 -2.36
N LEU A 337 -8.65 15.20 -1.57
CA LEU A 337 -9.79 14.30 -1.74
C LEU A 337 -11.12 15.04 -1.61
N THR A 338 -11.27 15.84 -0.56
CA THR A 338 -12.48 16.61 -0.31
C THR A 338 -12.72 17.59 -1.44
N TYR A 339 -11.71 18.40 -1.77
CA TYR A 339 -11.79 19.37 -2.86
C TYR A 339 -12.10 18.73 -4.22
N GLY A 340 -11.39 17.65 -4.56
CA GLY A 340 -11.58 16.95 -5.82
C GLY A 340 -12.96 16.28 -5.92
N THR A 341 -13.49 15.76 -4.81
CA THR A 341 -14.84 15.20 -4.74
C THR A 341 -15.90 16.27 -5.00
N GLU A 342 -15.81 17.41 -4.33
CA GLU A 342 -16.73 18.55 -4.51
C GLU A 342 -16.69 19.04 -5.97
N LYS A 343 -15.50 19.23 -6.54
CA LYS A 343 -15.33 19.71 -7.92
C LYS A 343 -15.82 18.74 -8.99
N LEU A 344 -15.61 17.45 -8.80
CA LEU A 344 -16.11 16.43 -9.74
C LEU A 344 -17.63 16.34 -9.71
N LEU A 345 -18.27 16.47 -8.55
CA LEU A 345 -19.72 16.44 -8.39
C LEU A 345 -20.43 17.66 -9.01
N GLU A 346 -19.72 18.75 -9.36
CA GLU A 346 -20.26 19.84 -10.18
C GLU A 346 -20.56 19.41 -11.63
N ILE A 347 -20.01 18.27 -12.09
CA ILE A 347 -20.21 17.77 -13.45
C ILE A 347 -21.52 17.00 -13.52
N GLU A 348 -22.50 17.52 -14.24
CA GLU A 348 -23.80 16.86 -14.44
C GLU A 348 -23.64 15.45 -15.03
N GLY A 349 -24.33 14.44 -14.47
CA GLY A 349 -24.26 13.03 -14.88
C GLY A 349 -22.99 12.31 -14.43
N LEU A 350 -22.11 12.94 -13.63
CA LEU A 350 -20.99 12.25 -13.03
C LEU A 350 -21.45 11.47 -11.78
N LYS A 351 -21.04 10.20 -11.72
CA LYS A 351 -21.26 9.33 -10.57
C LYS A 351 -19.92 8.86 -10.00
N ILE A 352 -19.71 9.05 -8.70
CA ILE A 352 -18.56 8.52 -7.96
C ILE A 352 -18.88 7.11 -7.45
N PHE A 353 -17.92 6.21 -7.53
CA PHE A 353 -17.95 4.85 -6.97
C PHE A 353 -17.00 4.75 -5.77
N GLY A 354 -17.44 4.09 -4.71
CA GLY A 354 -16.70 4.06 -3.45
C GLY A 354 -16.87 5.37 -2.67
N THR A 355 -18.01 5.48 -1.99
CA THR A 355 -18.42 6.63 -1.16
C THR A 355 -18.25 6.35 0.33
N ALA A 356 -17.40 5.37 0.67
CA ALA A 356 -17.05 5.04 2.04
C ALA A 356 -16.65 6.28 2.84
N LYS A 357 -17.04 6.32 4.11
CA LYS A 357 -16.75 7.43 5.00
C LYS A 357 -15.24 7.59 5.24
N GLU A 358 -14.56 6.48 5.47
CA GLU A 358 -13.13 6.43 5.67
C GLU A 358 -12.45 6.02 4.36
N LYS A 359 -11.76 6.95 3.72
CA LYS A 359 -11.05 6.67 2.47
C LYS A 359 -9.85 7.59 2.26
N THR A 360 -8.94 7.17 1.39
CA THR A 360 -7.77 7.95 0.97
C THR A 360 -8.04 8.72 -0.34
N SER A 361 -7.03 9.42 -0.80
CA SER A 361 -7.04 10.34 -1.95
C SER A 361 -7.23 9.66 -3.32
N VAL A 362 -8.17 8.72 -3.41
CA VAL A 362 -8.57 8.00 -4.63
C VAL A 362 -10.04 8.29 -4.94
N ILE A 363 -10.32 8.76 -6.15
CA ILE A 363 -11.69 8.97 -6.64
C ILE A 363 -11.87 8.19 -7.94
N SER A 364 -12.79 7.21 -7.90
CA SER A 364 -13.24 6.46 -9.08
C SER A 364 -14.61 6.95 -9.50
N PHE A 365 -14.77 7.30 -10.78
CA PHE A 365 -16.02 7.89 -11.28
C PHE A 365 -16.27 7.52 -12.73
N ASN A 366 -17.53 7.68 -13.15
CA ASN A 366 -17.97 7.63 -14.56
C ASN A 366 -18.88 8.81 -14.85
N ILE A 367 -19.11 9.06 -16.15
CA ILE A 367 -20.10 10.02 -16.65
C ILE A 367 -21.15 9.23 -17.42
N GLU A 368 -22.42 9.47 -17.12
CA GLU A 368 -23.53 8.78 -17.75
C GLU A 368 -23.49 8.90 -19.29
N GLY A 369 -23.67 7.76 -19.97
CA GLY A 369 -23.65 7.70 -21.43
C GLY A 369 -22.26 7.76 -22.09
N ILE A 370 -21.18 7.90 -21.34
CA ILE A 370 -19.81 7.99 -21.88
C ILE A 370 -18.94 6.86 -21.35
N HIS A 371 -18.20 6.22 -22.26
CA HIS A 371 -17.25 5.18 -21.86
C HIS A 371 -16.02 5.80 -21.15
N PRO A 372 -15.55 5.27 -20.00
CA PRO A 372 -14.44 5.83 -19.25
C PRO A 372 -13.15 6.06 -20.06
N TYR A 373 -12.87 5.17 -21.00
CA TYR A 373 -11.70 5.24 -21.88
C TYR A 373 -11.69 6.48 -22.76
N ASP A 374 -12.86 6.92 -23.26
CA ASP A 374 -12.96 8.07 -24.17
C ASP A 374 -12.59 9.37 -23.43
N ILE A 375 -13.12 9.57 -22.22
CA ILE A 375 -12.74 10.71 -21.38
C ILE A 375 -11.23 10.66 -21.06
N GLY A 376 -10.71 9.49 -20.63
CA GLY A 376 -9.30 9.34 -20.31
C GLY A 376 -8.39 9.71 -21.47
N THR A 377 -8.73 9.27 -22.69
CA THR A 377 -7.97 9.57 -23.91
C THR A 377 -8.00 11.06 -24.27
N ILE A 378 -9.16 11.72 -24.13
CA ILE A 378 -9.28 13.14 -24.45
C ILE A 378 -8.49 14.00 -23.47
N ILE A 379 -8.55 13.69 -22.16
CA ILE A 379 -7.82 14.49 -21.16
C ILE A 379 -6.32 14.22 -21.18
N ASP A 380 -5.86 13.03 -21.62
CA ASP A 380 -4.43 12.74 -21.85
C ASP A 380 -3.84 13.70 -22.91
N ASN A 381 -4.60 14.04 -23.97
CA ASN A 381 -4.19 15.05 -24.93
C ASN A 381 -4.03 16.47 -24.31
N LYS A 382 -4.49 16.67 -23.08
CA LYS A 382 -4.28 17.91 -22.30
C LYS A 382 -3.14 17.79 -21.29
N GLY A 383 -2.43 16.66 -21.26
CA GLY A 383 -1.33 16.38 -20.33
C GLY A 383 -1.80 15.83 -18.98
N ILE A 384 -3.05 15.37 -18.87
CA ILE A 384 -3.63 14.86 -17.61
C ILE A 384 -3.61 13.33 -17.62
N ALA A 385 -2.80 12.74 -16.76
CA ALA A 385 -2.67 11.30 -16.59
C ALA A 385 -3.62 10.79 -15.49
N VAL A 386 -4.65 10.07 -15.89
CA VAL A 386 -5.54 9.28 -15.03
C VAL A 386 -5.53 7.83 -15.48
N ARG A 387 -6.07 6.93 -14.68
CA ARG A 387 -6.23 5.54 -15.06
C ARG A 387 -7.67 5.23 -15.44
N THR A 388 -7.88 4.41 -16.50
CA THR A 388 -9.18 3.92 -16.89
C THR A 388 -9.23 2.40 -16.88
N GLY A 389 -10.42 1.81 -16.66
CA GLY A 389 -10.67 0.36 -16.71
C GLY A 389 -10.92 -0.28 -15.35
N HIS A 390 -10.51 -1.54 -15.20
CA HIS A 390 -10.82 -2.38 -14.02
C HIS A 390 -9.89 -2.16 -12.82
N HIS A 391 -8.80 -1.43 -12.96
CA HIS A 391 -7.78 -1.16 -11.92
C HIS A 391 -7.21 -2.44 -11.26
N CYS A 392 -7.15 -3.56 -12.00
CA CYS A 392 -6.82 -4.88 -11.47
C CYS A 392 -7.72 -5.32 -10.28
N ALA A 393 -8.98 -4.89 -10.29
CA ALA A 393 -10.03 -5.21 -9.32
C ALA A 393 -11.35 -5.46 -10.04
N GLN A 394 -11.34 -6.35 -11.03
CA GLN A 394 -12.51 -6.65 -11.87
C GLN A 394 -13.76 -7.02 -11.06
N PRO A 395 -13.70 -7.82 -9.96
CA PRO A 395 -14.89 -8.14 -9.16
C PRO A 395 -15.64 -6.91 -8.62
N ILE A 396 -14.94 -5.78 -8.37
CA ILE A 396 -15.58 -4.52 -7.97
C ILE A 396 -16.40 -3.95 -9.14
N MET A 397 -15.87 -4.01 -10.35
CA MET A 397 -16.57 -3.52 -11.54
C MET A 397 -17.81 -4.37 -11.86
N ASP A 398 -17.68 -5.69 -11.68
CA ASP A 398 -18.79 -6.65 -11.85
C ASP A 398 -19.89 -6.41 -10.80
N PHE A 399 -19.53 -6.13 -9.56
CA PHE A 399 -20.49 -5.77 -8.49
C PHE A 399 -21.31 -4.52 -8.87
N PHE A 400 -20.65 -3.46 -9.33
CA PHE A 400 -21.33 -2.23 -9.77
C PHE A 400 -21.96 -2.35 -11.16
N LYS A 401 -21.76 -3.45 -11.88
CA LYS A 401 -22.26 -3.71 -13.25
C LYS A 401 -21.80 -2.62 -14.24
N ILE A 402 -20.53 -2.25 -14.18
CA ILE A 402 -19.91 -1.23 -15.04
C ILE A 402 -18.69 -1.80 -15.76
N PRO A 403 -18.35 -1.27 -16.97
CA PRO A 403 -17.20 -1.75 -17.75
C PRO A 403 -15.85 -1.33 -17.16
N GLY A 404 -15.82 -0.45 -16.16
CA GLY A 404 -14.66 0.15 -15.56
C GLY A 404 -14.96 1.54 -15.05
N THR A 405 -13.95 2.21 -14.47
CA THR A 405 -14.04 3.61 -14.04
C THR A 405 -12.85 4.43 -14.56
N ILE A 406 -12.99 5.75 -14.54
CA ILE A 406 -11.88 6.68 -14.50
C ILE A 406 -11.46 6.79 -13.03
N ARG A 407 -10.17 6.60 -12.74
CA ARG A 407 -9.63 6.76 -11.40
C ARG A 407 -8.61 7.89 -11.38
N ALA A 408 -8.88 8.93 -10.62
CA ALA A 408 -7.91 9.93 -10.21
C ALA A 408 -7.41 9.57 -8.81
N SER A 409 -6.10 9.48 -8.63
CA SER A 409 -5.44 9.23 -7.35
C SER A 409 -4.40 10.32 -7.09
N PHE A 410 -4.61 11.07 -6.02
CA PHE A 410 -3.78 12.20 -5.65
C PHE A 410 -2.66 11.77 -4.70
N ALA A 411 -1.56 12.51 -4.72
CA ALA A 411 -0.47 12.38 -3.79
C ALA A 411 -0.11 13.76 -3.22
N PHE A 412 0.65 13.78 -2.16
CA PHE A 412 1.05 14.96 -1.41
C PHE A 412 1.80 16.04 -2.22
N TYR A 413 2.18 15.76 -3.44
CA TYR A 413 2.79 16.72 -4.38
C TYR A 413 1.81 17.24 -5.45
N ASN A 414 0.55 16.81 -5.44
CA ASN A 414 -0.48 17.36 -6.32
C ASN A 414 -1.06 18.67 -5.78
N THR A 415 -1.78 19.44 -6.62
CA THR A 415 -2.36 20.72 -6.22
C THR A 415 -3.83 20.84 -6.58
N LYS A 416 -4.54 21.79 -5.97
CA LYS A 416 -5.94 22.10 -6.27
C LYS A 416 -6.11 22.65 -7.68
N GLU A 417 -5.14 23.44 -8.16
CA GLU A 417 -5.13 23.98 -9.53
C GLU A 417 -5.04 22.87 -10.56
N GLU A 418 -4.31 21.78 -10.27
CA GLU A 418 -4.28 20.59 -11.13
C GLU A 418 -5.66 19.89 -11.15
N ILE A 419 -6.37 19.86 -10.03
CA ILE A 419 -7.73 19.30 -9.95
C ILE A 419 -8.70 20.18 -10.75
N ASP A 420 -8.67 21.51 -10.60
CA ASP A 420 -9.49 22.43 -11.39
C ASP A 420 -9.25 22.24 -12.90
N PHE A 421 -7.98 22.12 -13.30
CA PHE A 421 -7.62 21.88 -14.69
C PHE A 421 -8.16 20.55 -15.22
N MET A 422 -8.12 19.48 -14.41
CA MET A 422 -8.73 18.18 -14.74
C MET A 422 -10.24 18.30 -14.90
N VAL A 423 -10.94 18.95 -13.98
CA VAL A 423 -12.39 19.12 -14.01
C VAL A 423 -12.84 19.91 -15.24
N ASP A 424 -12.13 20.99 -15.58
CA ASP A 424 -12.38 21.76 -16.80
C ASP A 424 -12.14 20.93 -18.08
N ALA A 425 -11.09 20.11 -18.08
CA ALA A 425 -10.80 19.23 -19.21
C ALA A 425 -11.89 18.15 -19.38
N ILE A 426 -12.42 17.58 -18.27
CA ILE A 426 -13.51 16.62 -18.28
C ILE A 426 -14.81 17.26 -18.78
N LYS A 427 -15.18 18.48 -18.31
CA LYS A 427 -16.35 19.23 -18.80
C LYS A 427 -16.28 19.45 -20.32
N LYS A 428 -15.11 19.81 -20.84
CA LYS A 428 -14.87 19.98 -22.29
C LYS A 428 -14.93 18.65 -23.04
N ALA A 429 -14.35 17.58 -22.50
CA ALA A 429 -14.39 16.25 -23.10
C ALA A 429 -15.83 15.73 -23.18
N LYS A 430 -16.63 15.89 -22.11
CA LYS A 430 -18.05 15.56 -22.09
C LYS A 430 -18.80 16.28 -23.23
N ALA A 431 -18.63 17.60 -23.37
CA ALA A 431 -19.28 18.40 -24.41
C ALA A 431 -18.87 18.04 -25.86
N MET A 432 -17.76 17.30 -26.03
CA MET A 432 -17.35 16.79 -27.35
C MET A 432 -17.97 15.43 -27.67
N LEU A 433 -18.45 14.70 -26.68
CA LEU A 433 -18.92 13.32 -26.80
C LEU A 433 -20.46 13.20 -26.76
N ILE A 434 -21.13 14.21 -26.22
CA ILE A 434 -22.58 14.38 -26.17
C ILE A 434 -22.98 15.68 -26.89
#